data_b9233e72c5e197dcf626d57a64a8795a
#
_entry.id   b9233e72c5e197dcf626d57a64a8795a
#
_cell.length_a   1.000
_cell.length_b   1.000
_cell.length_c   1.000
_cell.angle_alpha   90.00
_cell.angle_beta   90.00
_cell.angle_gamma   90.00
#
_symmetry.space_group_name_H-M   'P 1'
#
loop_
_entity.id
_entity.type
_entity.pdbx_description
1 polymer ?
#
loop_
_entity_poly.entity_id
_entity_poly.type
_entity_poly.pdbx_seq_one_letter_code
_entity_poly.pdbx_strand_id
1 'polypeptide(L)'
;TYFTAPRDMDDAKVWSASYSLPLSERWRLAFSGYKSDSDVATVGGTNVLGKGHSFGMHATYTFPQAGNWYNTFSLGLDYKDFDEHTRFGEESQSVPLTYLPVTLAYNGYRYTERSQSSIGLTLTGASRSFFGMNSEWDEFDDKRYLANPSFMVFKGDLSHTETFAKDWQLYGRAGFQLASGALVSNEQFSAGGATSVRGYLAAERSADDGWIGSLELRTPSLARWLGPHVNEWRFYAFGDMAGLRLRDPLPEQESSFRLASIGLGTRLQMFDWLSLHADWAYPLKDSANTDRHDPRLHFSVRASF
;
A
#
# COMPACT_ATOMS: atom_id res chain seq x y z
N THR A 1 4.69 -9.21 -14.45
CA THR A 1 3.26 -9.20 -14.10
C THR A 1 2.53 -8.20 -15.00
N TYR A 2 1.34 -8.53 -15.39
CA TYR A 2 0.43 -7.63 -16.11
C TYR A 2 -0.85 -7.49 -15.30
N PHE A 3 -1.31 -6.27 -15.13
CA PHE A 3 -2.56 -5.94 -14.44
C PHE A 3 -3.44 -5.10 -15.38
N THR A 4 -4.73 -5.37 -15.42
CA THR A 4 -5.70 -4.65 -16.22
C THR A 4 -7.05 -4.57 -15.50
N ALA A 5 -7.87 -3.58 -15.84
CA ALA A 5 -9.23 -3.47 -15.34
C ALA A 5 -10.13 -4.55 -15.98
N PRO A 6 -10.98 -5.24 -15.22
CA PRO A 6 -11.77 -6.36 -15.73
C PRO A 6 -12.96 -5.95 -16.64
N ARG A 7 -13.44 -4.70 -16.55
CA ARG A 7 -14.56 -4.21 -17.35
C ARG A 7 -14.13 -3.54 -18.65
N ASP A 8 -13.05 -2.77 -18.60
CA ASP A 8 -12.44 -2.15 -19.77
C ASP A 8 -10.92 -2.28 -19.64
N MET A 9 -10.32 -3.05 -20.54
CA MET A 9 -8.88 -3.30 -20.51
C MET A 9 -8.06 -2.04 -20.82
N ASP A 10 -8.68 -1.02 -21.37
CA ASP A 10 -8.01 0.26 -21.68
C ASP A 10 -8.02 1.23 -20.51
N ASP A 11 -8.90 1.05 -19.52
CA ASP A 11 -8.97 1.90 -18.34
C ASP A 11 -7.78 1.77 -17.39
N ALA A 12 -7.14 0.60 -17.35
CA ALA A 12 -5.98 0.36 -16.50
C ALA A 12 -5.05 -0.69 -17.10
N LYS A 13 -3.82 -0.27 -17.44
CA LYS A 13 -2.76 -1.16 -17.92
C LYS A 13 -1.48 -0.92 -17.13
N VAL A 14 -1.06 -1.91 -16.36
CA VAL A 14 0.19 -1.85 -15.63
C VAL A 14 1.07 -3.05 -15.99
N TRP A 15 2.25 -2.76 -16.49
CA TRP A 15 3.30 -3.74 -16.72
C TRP A 15 4.36 -3.61 -15.64
N SER A 16 4.73 -4.70 -15.01
CA SER A 16 5.83 -4.71 -14.06
C SER A 16 6.78 -5.87 -14.29
N ALA A 17 8.06 -5.62 -14.10
CA ALA A 17 9.11 -6.61 -14.13
C ALA A 17 10.05 -6.42 -12.95
N SER A 18 10.58 -7.52 -12.42
CA SER A 18 11.61 -7.48 -11.39
C SER A 18 12.62 -8.59 -11.62
N TYR A 19 13.88 -8.29 -11.29
CA TYR A 19 14.98 -9.25 -11.31
C TYR A 19 15.79 -9.13 -10.02
N SER A 20 16.10 -10.26 -9.41
CA SER A 20 16.84 -10.29 -8.15
C SER A 20 18.11 -11.14 -8.29
N LEU A 21 19.25 -10.54 -7.99
CA LEU A 21 20.57 -11.13 -8.07
C LEU A 21 21.14 -11.31 -6.66
N PRO A 22 21.35 -12.55 -6.18
CA PRO A 22 22.10 -12.79 -4.96
C PRO A 22 23.59 -12.53 -5.21
N LEU A 23 24.15 -11.51 -4.53
CA LEU A 23 25.57 -11.19 -4.60
C LEU A 23 26.42 -12.01 -3.61
N SER A 24 25.79 -12.39 -2.48
CA SER A 24 26.36 -13.26 -1.46
C SER A 24 25.23 -13.87 -0.62
N GLU A 25 25.57 -14.65 0.42
CA GLU A 25 24.59 -15.19 1.37
C GLU A 25 23.75 -14.11 2.07
N ARG A 26 24.27 -12.88 2.18
CA ARG A 26 23.62 -11.78 2.91
C ARG A 26 23.26 -10.60 2.06
N TRP A 27 23.86 -10.45 0.90
CA TRP A 27 23.61 -9.32 -0.01
C TRP A 27 22.82 -9.75 -1.22
N ARG A 28 21.79 -9.00 -1.51
CA ARG A 28 20.95 -9.14 -2.71
C ARG A 28 20.80 -7.79 -3.39
N LEU A 29 20.95 -7.78 -4.71
CA LEU A 29 20.64 -6.65 -5.55
C LEU A 29 19.37 -6.94 -6.34
N ALA A 30 18.41 -6.05 -6.28
CA ALA A 30 17.15 -6.19 -7.01
C ALA A 30 16.98 -5.00 -7.96
N PHE A 31 16.50 -5.29 -9.15
CA PHE A 31 16.06 -4.33 -10.14
C PHE A 31 14.56 -4.49 -10.32
N SER A 32 13.84 -3.38 -10.38
CA SER A 32 12.41 -3.38 -10.61
C SER A 32 12.05 -2.28 -11.59
N GLY A 33 11.00 -2.49 -12.35
CA GLY A 33 10.46 -1.47 -13.23
C GLY A 33 8.98 -1.69 -13.44
N TYR A 34 8.26 -0.62 -13.62
CA TYR A 34 6.88 -0.66 -14.07
C TYR A 34 6.58 0.45 -15.09
N LYS A 35 5.57 0.19 -15.90
CA LYS A 35 4.90 1.17 -16.74
C LYS A 35 3.42 1.11 -16.44
N SER A 36 2.85 2.24 -16.08
CA SER A 36 1.41 2.41 -15.81
C SER A 36 0.82 3.37 -16.83
N ASP A 37 -0.35 3.03 -17.35
CA ASP A 37 -1.15 3.88 -18.24
C ASP A 37 -2.47 4.29 -17.56
N SER A 38 -2.48 4.31 -16.23
CA SER A 38 -3.67 4.61 -15.44
C SER A 38 -3.33 5.01 -14.01
N ASP A 39 -4.22 5.80 -13.40
CA ASP A 39 -4.18 6.17 -11.99
C ASP A 39 -4.90 5.11 -11.16
N VAL A 40 -4.21 4.06 -10.75
CA VAL A 40 -4.78 2.99 -9.92
C VAL A 40 -4.10 2.88 -8.58
N ALA A 41 -4.86 2.51 -7.55
CA ALA A 41 -4.30 2.14 -6.26
C ALA A 41 -3.46 0.86 -6.39
N THR A 42 -2.28 0.84 -5.79
CA THR A 42 -1.44 -0.36 -5.77
C THR A 42 -2.13 -1.49 -5.02
N VAL A 43 -2.11 -2.69 -5.59
CA VAL A 43 -2.63 -3.89 -4.90
C VAL A 43 -1.78 -4.17 -3.67
N GLY A 44 -2.39 -4.06 -2.49
CA GLY A 44 -1.72 -4.26 -1.20
C GLY A 44 -0.94 -3.04 -0.67
N GLY A 45 -0.98 -1.90 -1.37
CA GLY A 45 -0.32 -0.66 -0.99
C GLY A 45 -1.26 0.48 -0.63
N THR A 46 -0.70 1.53 -0.04
CA THR A 46 -1.40 2.77 0.31
C THR A 46 -1.09 3.91 -0.66
N ASN A 47 -0.39 3.63 -1.76
CA ASN A 47 -0.02 4.61 -2.77
C ASN A 47 -0.84 4.42 -4.05
N VAL A 48 -1.01 5.49 -4.82
CA VAL A 48 -1.57 5.47 -6.16
C VAL A 48 -0.43 5.38 -7.18
N LEU A 49 -0.58 4.53 -8.19
CA LEU A 49 0.31 4.51 -9.34
C LEU A 49 -0.17 5.57 -10.32
N GLY A 50 0.67 6.56 -10.61
CA GLY A 50 0.40 7.53 -11.65
C GLY A 50 0.61 6.96 -13.06
N LYS A 51 0.15 7.67 -14.07
CA LYS A 51 0.48 7.40 -15.47
C LYS A 51 1.96 7.73 -15.71
N GLY A 52 2.73 6.74 -16.18
CA GLY A 52 4.18 6.91 -16.38
C GLY A 52 4.97 5.63 -16.21
N HIS A 53 6.26 5.78 -15.93
CA HIS A 53 7.13 4.63 -15.69
C HIS A 53 8.12 4.89 -14.55
N SER A 54 8.58 3.80 -13.96
CA SER A 54 9.62 3.85 -12.93
C SER A 54 10.61 2.71 -13.12
N PHE A 55 11.87 2.98 -12.77
CA PHE A 55 12.92 1.99 -12.68
C PHE A 55 13.64 2.14 -11.35
N GLY A 56 13.78 1.03 -10.60
CA GLY A 56 14.41 1.01 -9.29
C GLY A 56 15.54 0.00 -9.18
N MET A 57 16.54 0.35 -8.37
CA MET A 57 17.64 -0.52 -7.96
C MET A 57 17.74 -0.52 -6.44
N HIS A 58 17.69 -1.69 -5.82
CA HIS A 58 17.70 -1.85 -4.38
C HIS A 58 18.74 -2.87 -3.94
N ALA A 59 19.65 -2.45 -3.06
CA ALA A 59 20.61 -3.32 -2.40
C ALA A 59 20.09 -3.67 -1.01
N THR A 60 19.92 -4.97 -0.73
CA THR A 60 19.37 -5.47 0.54
C THR A 60 20.43 -6.30 1.25
N TYR A 61 20.65 -5.98 2.51
CA TYR A 61 21.45 -6.76 3.45
C TYR A 61 20.55 -7.53 4.39
N THR A 62 20.76 -8.84 4.50
CA THR A 62 20.08 -9.71 5.47
C THR A 62 20.98 -9.90 6.67
N PHE A 63 20.52 -9.47 7.84
CA PHE A 63 21.25 -9.66 9.09
C PHE A 63 21.32 -11.15 9.48
N PRO A 64 22.33 -11.57 10.24
CA PRO A 64 22.31 -12.86 10.89
C PRO A 64 21.03 -13.02 11.69
N GLN A 65 20.44 -14.21 11.62
CA GLN A 65 19.25 -14.53 12.40
C GLN A 65 19.53 -14.39 13.90
N ALA A 66 18.71 -13.64 14.61
CA ALA A 66 18.78 -13.44 16.05
C ALA A 66 17.55 -14.07 16.73
N GLY A 67 17.69 -15.31 17.19
CA GLY A 67 16.56 -16.08 17.72
C GLY A 67 15.51 -16.32 16.62
N ASN A 68 14.28 -15.86 16.86
CA ASN A 68 13.18 -15.99 15.90
C ASN A 68 12.96 -14.72 15.03
N TRP A 69 13.93 -13.80 15.01
CA TRP A 69 13.88 -12.57 14.22
C TRP A 69 14.68 -12.70 12.92
N TYR A 70 14.06 -12.31 11.81
CA TYR A 70 14.66 -12.12 10.50
C TYR A 70 14.61 -10.65 10.16
N ASN A 71 15.77 -10.05 9.93
CA ASN A 71 15.88 -8.61 9.72
C ASN A 71 16.59 -8.33 8.42
N THR A 72 16.12 -7.34 7.69
CA THR A 72 16.78 -6.83 6.49
C THR A 72 16.88 -5.31 6.53
N PHE A 73 17.92 -4.80 5.91
CA PHE A 73 18.08 -3.38 5.63
C PHE A 73 18.31 -3.19 4.15
N SER A 74 17.64 -2.22 3.54
CA SER A 74 17.74 -1.96 2.10
C SER A 74 18.05 -0.48 1.85
N LEU A 75 18.92 -0.25 0.86
CA LEU A 75 19.13 1.04 0.23
C LEU A 75 18.64 0.96 -1.21
N GLY A 76 17.74 1.86 -1.59
CA GLY A 76 17.15 1.94 -2.91
C GLY A 76 17.35 3.28 -3.57
N LEU A 77 17.41 3.27 -4.89
CA LEU A 77 17.35 4.42 -5.76
C LEU A 77 16.34 4.12 -6.85
N ASP A 78 15.36 5.00 -7.00
CA ASP A 78 14.30 4.86 -8.00
C ASP A 78 14.35 6.07 -8.94
N TYR A 79 14.23 5.82 -10.24
CA TYR A 79 13.92 6.82 -11.24
C TYR A 79 12.42 6.77 -11.49
N LYS A 80 11.74 7.90 -11.34
CA LYS A 80 10.29 8.04 -11.55
C LYS A 80 10.05 9.12 -12.58
N ASP A 81 9.23 8.80 -13.58
CA ASP A 81 8.82 9.69 -14.65
C ASP A 81 7.33 9.51 -14.87
N PHE A 82 6.56 10.53 -14.50
CA PHE A 82 5.10 10.55 -14.55
C PHE A 82 4.63 11.61 -15.53
N ASP A 83 3.69 11.24 -16.38
CA ASP A 83 3.02 12.10 -17.33
C ASP A 83 1.51 12.03 -17.08
N GLU A 84 1.06 12.73 -16.04
CA GLU A 84 -0.35 12.79 -15.68
C GLU A 84 -0.99 14.00 -16.30
N HIS A 85 -2.20 13.81 -16.85
CA HIS A 85 -3.03 14.88 -17.37
C HIS A 85 -3.93 15.43 -16.26
N THR A 86 -3.75 16.70 -15.93
CA THR A 86 -4.67 17.41 -15.04
C THR A 86 -5.74 18.09 -15.90
N ARG A 87 -7.02 17.82 -15.64
CA ARG A 87 -8.14 18.45 -16.34
C ARG A 87 -8.64 19.65 -15.55
N PHE A 88 -8.59 20.81 -16.17
CA PHE A 88 -9.27 22.02 -15.71
C PHE A 88 -10.42 22.34 -16.68
N GLY A 89 -11.65 21.92 -16.36
CA GLY A 89 -12.79 22.07 -17.26
C GLY A 89 -12.63 21.24 -18.55
N GLU A 90 -12.62 21.91 -19.71
CA GLU A 90 -12.41 21.28 -21.02
C GLU A 90 -10.93 21.20 -21.43
N GLU A 91 -10.05 21.90 -20.74
CA GLU A 91 -8.60 21.87 -21.01
C GLU A 91 -7.92 20.76 -20.24
N SER A 92 -7.11 19.98 -20.95
CA SER A 92 -6.25 18.95 -20.36
C SER A 92 -4.81 19.42 -20.50
N GLN A 93 -4.14 19.66 -19.38
CA GLN A 93 -2.73 20.00 -19.34
C GLN A 93 -1.93 18.81 -18.83
N SER A 94 -0.91 18.39 -19.60
CA SER A 94 0.09 17.44 -19.14
C SER A 94 1.12 18.18 -18.30
N VAL A 95 1.40 17.66 -17.11
CA VAL A 95 2.46 18.15 -16.23
C VAL A 95 3.44 16.97 -16.01
N PRO A 96 4.44 16.81 -16.90
CA PRO A 96 5.44 15.77 -16.73
C PRO A 96 6.26 16.05 -15.48
N LEU A 97 6.57 14.98 -14.73
CA LEU A 97 7.30 15.09 -13.47
C LEU A 97 8.33 13.97 -13.37
N THR A 98 9.61 14.33 -13.29
CA THR A 98 10.71 13.39 -13.13
C THR A 98 11.44 13.65 -11.83
N TYR A 99 11.73 12.60 -11.05
CA TYR A 99 12.53 12.69 -9.83
C TYR A 99 13.16 11.37 -9.41
N LEU A 100 14.24 11.46 -8.63
CA LEU A 100 15.03 10.33 -8.15
C LEU A 100 15.00 10.26 -6.62
N PRO A 101 14.02 9.56 -6.00
CA PRO A 101 14.03 9.32 -4.57
C PRO A 101 15.04 8.26 -4.18
N VAL A 102 15.73 8.51 -3.06
CA VAL A 102 16.56 7.52 -2.35
C VAL A 102 15.72 6.98 -1.19
N THR A 103 15.74 5.66 -1.03
CA THR A 103 14.94 4.97 -0.02
C THR A 103 15.84 4.15 0.90
N LEU A 104 15.68 4.33 2.21
CA LEU A 104 16.22 3.47 3.25
C LEU A 104 15.08 2.68 3.85
N ALA A 105 15.18 1.36 3.89
CA ALA A 105 14.14 0.52 4.45
C ALA A 105 14.71 -0.51 5.42
N TYR A 106 14.03 -0.68 6.55
CA TYR A 106 14.25 -1.75 7.50
C TYR A 106 12.99 -2.63 7.55
N ASN A 107 13.18 -3.95 7.45
CA ASN A 107 12.10 -4.90 7.63
C ASN A 107 12.51 -5.94 8.67
N GLY A 108 11.65 -6.19 9.64
CA GLY A 108 11.78 -7.21 10.65
C GLY A 108 10.59 -8.16 10.61
N TYR A 109 10.86 -9.44 10.72
CA TYR A 109 9.84 -10.46 10.79
C TYR A 109 10.17 -11.43 11.94
N ARG A 110 9.18 -11.73 12.76
CA ARG A 110 9.29 -12.71 13.84
C ARG A 110 8.20 -13.76 13.72
N TYR A 111 8.62 -15.00 13.83
CA TYR A 111 7.71 -16.14 13.85
C TYR A 111 7.94 -16.98 15.10
N THR A 112 6.87 -17.37 15.78
CA THR A 112 6.85 -18.34 16.87
C THR A 112 5.70 -19.32 16.62
N GLU A 113 5.58 -20.37 17.44
CA GLU A 113 4.46 -21.32 17.32
C GLU A 113 3.08 -20.68 17.45
N ARG A 114 2.98 -19.54 18.16
CA ARG A 114 1.70 -18.86 18.45
C ARG A 114 1.58 -17.48 17.88
N SER A 115 2.68 -16.85 17.49
CA SER A 115 2.63 -15.47 17.05
C SER A 115 3.46 -15.22 15.79
N GLN A 116 2.97 -14.29 14.98
CA GLN A 116 3.66 -13.73 13.84
C GLN A 116 3.65 -12.22 13.96
N SER A 117 4.80 -11.58 13.81
CA SER A 117 4.92 -10.13 13.84
C SER A 117 5.73 -9.66 12.65
N SER A 118 5.34 -8.55 12.05
CA SER A 118 6.16 -7.84 11.07
C SER A 118 6.26 -6.37 11.41
N ILE A 119 7.40 -5.78 11.09
CA ILE A 119 7.66 -4.34 11.15
C ILE A 119 8.36 -3.93 9.86
N GLY A 120 7.86 -2.91 9.20
CA GLY A 120 8.48 -2.22 8.09
C GLY A 120 8.65 -0.75 8.44
N LEU A 121 9.84 -0.21 8.25
CA LEU A 121 10.13 1.23 8.39
C LEU A 121 10.84 1.68 7.12
N THR A 122 10.37 2.77 6.52
CA THR A 122 10.90 3.29 5.27
C THR A 122 11.06 4.79 5.36
N LEU A 123 12.26 5.28 5.05
CA LEU A 123 12.55 6.68 4.87
C LEU A 123 12.89 6.92 3.40
N THR A 124 12.07 7.70 2.71
CA THR A 124 12.28 8.11 1.33
C THR A 124 12.59 9.58 1.29
N GLY A 125 13.63 9.96 0.57
CA GLY A 125 14.00 11.35 0.36
C GLY A 125 14.32 11.62 -1.09
N ALA A 126 13.85 12.74 -1.61
CA ALA A 126 14.26 13.30 -2.89
C ALA A 126 14.87 14.68 -2.67
N SER A 127 15.76 15.08 -3.53
CA SER A 127 16.32 16.42 -3.55
C SER A 127 16.51 16.88 -4.97
N ARG A 128 16.13 18.12 -5.25
CA ARG A 128 16.34 18.77 -6.54
C ARG A 128 17.77 18.64 -7.05
N SER A 129 18.75 18.70 -6.14
CA SER A 129 20.17 18.61 -6.50
C SER A 129 20.69 17.19 -6.71
N PHE A 130 19.88 16.14 -6.46
CA PHE A 130 20.32 14.76 -6.68
C PHE A 130 20.42 14.46 -8.18
N PHE A 131 21.63 14.14 -8.61
CA PHE A 131 21.96 13.67 -9.96
C PHE A 131 21.59 14.62 -11.12
N GLY A 132 21.06 15.83 -10.86
CA GLY A 132 20.69 16.83 -11.87
C GLY A 132 19.62 16.38 -12.86
N MET A 133 18.79 15.40 -12.50
CA MET A 133 17.74 14.83 -13.36
C MET A 133 16.33 15.07 -12.80
N ASN A 134 16.19 15.84 -11.71
CA ASN A 134 14.92 16.12 -11.10
C ASN A 134 14.25 17.32 -11.76
N SER A 135 12.95 17.28 -11.89
CA SER A 135 12.10 18.40 -12.27
C SER A 135 12.28 19.61 -11.33
N GLU A 136 12.03 20.78 -11.83
CA GLU A 136 12.17 22.02 -11.11
C GLU A 136 11.00 22.24 -10.13
N TRP A 137 11.08 23.31 -9.34
CA TRP A 137 10.08 23.58 -8.30
C TRP A 137 8.71 23.92 -8.88
N ASP A 138 8.65 24.68 -9.95
CA ASP A 138 7.43 25.07 -10.65
C ASP A 138 6.66 23.88 -11.20
N GLU A 139 7.35 22.85 -11.75
CA GLU A 139 6.70 21.62 -12.23
C GLU A 139 6.04 20.85 -11.09
N PHE A 140 6.67 20.84 -9.89
CA PHE A 140 6.07 20.25 -8.70
C PHE A 140 4.89 21.06 -8.18
N ASP A 141 5.00 22.40 -8.15
CA ASP A 141 3.93 23.32 -7.72
C ASP A 141 2.74 23.29 -8.67
N ASP A 142 2.99 23.23 -10.00
CA ASP A 142 1.96 23.07 -11.03
C ASP A 142 1.20 21.75 -10.86
N LYS A 143 1.89 20.69 -10.41
CA LYS A 143 1.27 19.40 -10.10
C LYS A 143 0.41 19.46 -8.87
N ARG A 144 0.88 20.14 -7.84
CA ARG A 144 0.18 20.38 -6.59
C ARG A 144 0.76 21.59 -5.87
N TYR A 145 -0.14 22.48 -5.44
CA TYR A 145 0.19 23.71 -4.71
C TYR A 145 1.18 23.44 -3.57
N LEU A 146 2.29 24.16 -3.57
CA LEU A 146 3.44 24.07 -2.64
C LEU A 146 4.14 22.69 -2.56
N ALA A 147 3.88 21.77 -3.49
CA ALA A 147 4.71 20.58 -3.61
C ALA A 147 6.15 20.96 -4.01
N ASN A 148 7.12 20.20 -3.52
CA ASN A 148 8.53 20.54 -3.65
C ASN A 148 9.34 19.32 -4.11
N PRO A 149 10.28 19.46 -5.07
CA PRO A 149 11.17 18.38 -5.49
C PRO A 149 12.11 17.89 -4.38
N SER A 150 12.28 18.69 -3.31
CA SER A 150 13.03 18.30 -2.12
C SER A 150 12.05 17.94 -1.00
N PHE A 151 11.83 16.65 -0.79
CA PHE A 151 10.92 16.16 0.26
C PHE A 151 11.49 14.95 0.99
N MET A 152 10.96 14.69 2.17
CA MET A 152 11.19 13.47 2.94
C MET A 152 9.87 12.87 3.36
N VAL A 153 9.78 11.55 3.30
CA VAL A 153 8.62 10.77 3.73
C VAL A 153 9.08 9.62 4.61
N PHE A 154 8.54 9.55 5.82
CA PHE A 154 8.75 8.45 6.73
C PHE A 154 7.47 7.60 6.82
N LYS A 155 7.58 6.31 6.50
CA LYS A 155 6.48 5.33 6.54
C LYS A 155 6.80 4.24 7.54
N GLY A 156 5.76 3.73 8.19
CA GLY A 156 5.85 2.54 9.03
C GLY A 156 4.66 1.64 8.85
N ASP A 157 4.91 0.34 8.86
CA ASP A 157 3.91 -0.72 8.83
C ASP A 157 4.21 -1.73 9.93
N LEU A 158 3.20 -2.08 10.71
CA LEU A 158 3.26 -3.05 11.79
C LEU A 158 2.14 -4.05 11.60
N SER A 159 2.41 -5.33 11.76
CA SER A 159 1.36 -6.33 11.91
C SER A 159 1.71 -7.36 12.97
N HIS A 160 0.69 -7.85 13.64
CA HIS A 160 0.82 -8.89 14.65
C HIS A 160 -0.37 -9.81 14.61
N THR A 161 -0.09 -11.13 14.63
CA THR A 161 -1.10 -12.17 14.82
C THR A 161 -0.72 -12.97 16.07
N GLU A 162 -1.63 -13.07 17.01
CA GLU A 162 -1.50 -13.93 18.18
C GLU A 162 -2.55 -15.03 18.11
N THR A 163 -2.10 -16.30 18.23
CA THR A 163 -2.97 -17.47 18.32
C THR A 163 -3.09 -17.89 19.78
N PHE A 164 -4.31 -17.90 20.29
CA PHE A 164 -4.63 -18.22 21.67
C PHE A 164 -5.57 -19.42 21.78
N ALA A 165 -6.23 -19.62 22.95
CA ALA A 165 -6.98 -20.82 23.27
C ALA A 165 -7.88 -21.32 22.12
N LYS A 166 -7.78 -22.63 21.81
CA LYS A 166 -8.60 -23.34 20.81
C LYS A 166 -8.47 -22.79 19.37
N ASP A 167 -7.28 -22.29 19.01
CA ASP A 167 -6.96 -21.82 17.66
C ASP A 167 -7.68 -20.51 17.23
N TRP A 168 -8.18 -19.72 18.19
CA TRP A 168 -8.60 -18.36 17.93
C TRP A 168 -7.40 -17.48 17.62
N GLN A 169 -7.56 -16.51 16.72
CA GLN A 169 -6.51 -15.56 16.40
C GLN A 169 -6.98 -14.12 16.56
N LEU A 170 -6.12 -13.31 17.16
CA LEU A 170 -6.23 -11.85 17.14
C LEU A 170 -5.18 -11.32 16.17
N TYR A 171 -5.62 -10.61 15.15
CA TYR A 171 -4.75 -9.93 14.19
C TYR A 171 -4.91 -8.43 14.33
N GLY A 172 -3.79 -7.74 14.44
CA GLY A 172 -3.71 -6.29 14.41
C GLY A 172 -2.77 -5.79 13.32
N ARG A 173 -3.13 -4.72 12.65
CA ARG A 173 -2.28 -4.00 11.71
C ARG A 173 -2.36 -2.51 11.97
N ALA A 174 -1.22 -1.83 11.87
CA ALA A 174 -1.12 -0.37 11.86
C ALA A 174 -0.16 0.07 10.78
N GLY A 175 -0.46 1.17 10.12
CA GLY A 175 0.43 1.80 9.15
C GLY A 175 0.37 3.31 9.29
N PHE A 176 1.46 4.01 8.96
CA PHE A 176 1.48 5.47 8.97
C PHE A 176 2.44 6.04 7.93
N GLN A 177 2.21 7.30 7.59
CA GLN A 177 3.11 8.14 6.80
C GLN A 177 3.20 9.53 7.42
N LEU A 178 4.42 10.05 7.48
CA LEU A 178 4.73 11.43 7.85
C LEU A 178 5.58 12.05 6.74
N ALA A 179 5.14 13.20 6.22
CA ALA A 179 5.81 13.93 5.16
C ALA A 179 6.49 15.21 5.71
N SER A 180 7.52 15.70 5.07
CA SER A 180 8.17 16.97 5.42
C SER A 180 7.43 18.21 4.90
N GLY A 181 6.56 18.05 3.89
CA GLY A 181 5.78 19.11 3.24
C GLY A 181 4.68 18.52 2.35
N ALA A 182 4.08 19.35 1.51
CA ALA A 182 3.12 18.95 0.51
C ALA A 182 3.76 17.99 -0.51
N LEU A 183 3.09 16.89 -0.82
CA LEU A 183 3.57 15.85 -1.72
C LEU A 183 2.71 15.78 -2.99
N VAL A 184 3.32 15.43 -4.10
CA VAL A 184 2.59 15.05 -5.32
C VAL A 184 1.80 13.77 -5.06
N SER A 185 0.71 13.57 -5.82
CA SER A 185 -0.27 12.47 -5.65
C SER A 185 0.38 11.09 -5.50
N ASN A 186 1.42 10.83 -6.27
CA ASN A 186 2.16 9.57 -6.31
C ASN A 186 2.92 9.23 -5.01
N GLU A 187 3.20 10.23 -4.19
CA GLU A 187 3.88 10.07 -2.89
C GLU A 187 2.92 10.17 -1.71
N GLN A 188 1.66 10.55 -1.94
CA GLN A 188 0.66 10.66 -0.90
C GLN A 188 0.27 9.29 -0.30
N PHE A 189 -0.14 9.34 0.95
CA PHE A 189 -0.73 8.21 1.66
C PHE A 189 -2.21 8.11 1.33
N SER A 190 -2.65 6.93 0.87
CA SER A 190 -4.04 6.67 0.49
C SER A 190 -4.70 5.71 1.47
N ALA A 191 -5.98 5.93 1.74
CA ALA A 191 -6.81 5.04 2.53
C ALA A 191 -8.17 4.81 1.86
N GLY A 192 -8.74 3.63 2.12
CA GLY A 192 -9.95 3.09 1.50
C GLY A 192 -9.65 1.84 0.67
N GLY A 193 -10.62 0.96 0.57
CA GLY A 193 -10.52 -0.30 -0.19
C GLY A 193 -10.14 -1.51 0.66
N ALA A 194 -10.11 -2.67 0.00
CA ALA A 194 -9.95 -3.98 0.62
C ALA A 194 -8.67 -4.15 1.46
N THR A 195 -7.64 -3.37 1.19
CA THR A 195 -6.31 -3.50 1.82
C THR A 195 -6.03 -2.49 2.92
N SER A 196 -6.92 -1.51 3.16
CA SER A 196 -6.74 -0.49 4.19
C SER A 196 -7.97 -0.32 5.07
N VAL A 197 -8.97 0.44 4.64
CA VAL A 197 -10.26 0.60 5.34
C VAL A 197 -11.35 0.01 4.46
N ARG A 198 -11.79 -1.20 4.77
CA ARG A 198 -12.82 -1.93 4.02
C ARG A 198 -14.17 -1.20 4.10
N GLY A 199 -15.01 -1.36 3.07
CA GLY A 199 -16.29 -0.65 2.94
C GLY A 199 -16.22 0.64 2.14
N TYR A 200 -15.03 1.17 1.90
CA TYR A 200 -14.76 2.33 1.04
C TYR A 200 -14.19 1.93 -0.32
N LEU A 201 -14.24 2.83 -1.29
CA LEU A 201 -13.54 2.63 -2.57
C LEU A 201 -12.02 2.56 -2.38
N ALA A 202 -11.32 1.95 -3.33
CA ALA A 202 -9.87 1.96 -3.32
C ALA A 202 -9.34 3.40 -3.46
N ALA A 203 -8.36 3.77 -2.60
CA ALA A 203 -7.83 5.13 -2.51
C ALA A 203 -8.92 6.21 -2.37
N GLU A 204 -9.94 5.95 -1.57
CA GLU A 204 -11.07 6.86 -1.32
C GLU A 204 -10.63 8.26 -0.91
N ARG A 205 -9.56 8.35 -0.13
CA ARG A 205 -8.90 9.59 0.30
C ARG A 205 -7.39 9.43 0.24
N SER A 206 -6.71 10.50 -0.18
CA SER A 206 -5.26 10.59 -0.20
C SER A 206 -4.80 11.90 0.46
N ALA A 207 -3.68 11.87 1.18
CA ALA A 207 -3.09 13.03 1.82
C ALA A 207 -1.60 12.82 2.10
N ASP A 208 -0.91 13.84 2.58
CA ASP A 208 0.54 13.81 2.81
C ASP A 208 0.91 13.02 4.05
N ASP A 209 0.18 13.25 5.14
CA ASP A 209 0.29 12.52 6.40
C ASP A 209 -0.93 11.60 6.56
N GLY A 210 -0.73 10.44 7.14
CA GLY A 210 -1.84 9.55 7.43
C GLY A 210 -1.47 8.38 8.33
N TRP A 211 -2.51 7.74 8.85
CA TRP A 211 -2.39 6.47 9.56
C TRP A 211 -3.60 5.59 9.27
N ILE A 212 -3.40 4.28 9.32
CA ILE A 212 -4.42 3.25 9.26
C ILE A 212 -4.27 2.31 10.45
N GLY A 213 -5.36 1.74 10.90
CA GLY A 213 -5.40 0.68 11.89
C GLY A 213 -6.49 -0.32 11.54
N SER A 214 -6.20 -1.60 11.75
CA SER A 214 -7.14 -2.71 11.57
C SER A 214 -6.99 -3.71 12.72
N LEU A 215 -8.12 -4.21 13.20
CA LEU A 215 -8.16 -5.27 14.20
C LEU A 215 -9.14 -6.35 13.74
N GLU A 216 -8.71 -7.63 13.79
CA GLU A 216 -9.55 -8.76 13.41
C GLU A 216 -9.53 -9.84 14.50
N LEU A 217 -10.71 -10.31 14.87
CA LEU A 217 -10.87 -11.51 15.68
C LEU A 217 -11.30 -12.66 14.77
N ARG A 218 -10.41 -13.66 14.62
CA ARG A 218 -10.57 -14.79 13.70
C ARG A 218 -10.95 -16.06 14.46
N THR A 219 -11.94 -16.79 13.94
CA THR A 219 -12.35 -18.08 14.51
C THR A 219 -11.27 -19.15 14.33
N PRO A 220 -11.37 -20.27 15.06
CA PRO A 220 -10.64 -21.48 14.73
C PRO A 220 -10.89 -21.92 13.29
N SER A 221 -9.89 -22.57 12.69
CA SER A 221 -10.03 -23.12 11.34
C SER A 221 -11.04 -24.27 11.30
N LEU A 222 -11.94 -24.20 10.30
CA LEU A 222 -12.90 -25.26 10.01
C LEU A 222 -12.34 -26.35 9.08
N ALA A 223 -11.11 -26.21 8.60
CA ALA A 223 -10.49 -27.10 7.62
C ALA A 223 -10.55 -28.58 8.03
N ARG A 224 -10.37 -28.87 9.32
CA ARG A 224 -10.41 -30.23 9.88
C ARG A 224 -11.70 -31.01 9.63
N TRP A 225 -12.81 -30.30 9.32
CA TRP A 225 -14.11 -30.91 9.08
C TRP A 225 -14.45 -31.05 7.60
N LEU A 226 -13.64 -30.47 6.71
CA LEU A 226 -13.94 -30.34 5.27
C LEU A 226 -13.07 -31.23 4.37
N GLY A 227 -12.16 -32.00 4.98
CA GLY A 227 -11.31 -32.95 4.27
C GLY A 227 -9.95 -32.38 3.83
N PRO A 228 -9.10 -33.20 3.19
CA PRO A 228 -7.68 -32.92 3.00
C PRO A 228 -7.38 -31.81 1.98
N HIS A 229 -8.35 -31.39 1.22
CA HIS A 229 -8.17 -30.34 0.17
C HIS A 229 -8.36 -28.93 0.71
N VAL A 230 -8.87 -28.77 1.94
CA VAL A 230 -9.05 -27.48 2.60
C VAL A 230 -7.93 -27.30 3.61
N ASN A 231 -7.00 -26.40 3.35
CA ASN A 231 -5.84 -26.11 4.20
C ASN A 231 -6.23 -25.22 5.38
N GLU A 232 -7.04 -24.19 5.11
CA GLU A 232 -7.56 -23.28 6.12
C GLU A 232 -8.91 -22.72 5.70
N TRP A 233 -9.85 -22.61 6.64
CA TRP A 233 -11.08 -21.85 6.47
C TRP A 233 -11.46 -21.19 7.78
N ARG A 234 -11.43 -19.85 7.81
CA ARG A 234 -11.76 -19.04 8.99
C ARG A 234 -12.77 -17.97 8.65
N PHE A 235 -13.62 -17.67 9.61
CA PHE A 235 -14.41 -16.46 9.64
C PHE A 235 -13.78 -15.46 10.60
N TYR A 236 -14.09 -14.18 10.43
CA TYR A 236 -13.61 -13.14 11.34
C TYR A 236 -14.54 -11.93 11.36
N ALA A 237 -14.53 -11.23 12.50
CA ALA A 237 -15.07 -9.89 12.63
C ALA A 237 -13.90 -8.89 12.63
N PHE A 238 -14.10 -7.71 12.08
CA PHE A 238 -13.07 -6.70 11.99
C PHE A 238 -13.56 -5.28 12.24
N GLY A 239 -12.65 -4.40 12.60
CA GLY A 239 -12.81 -2.95 12.62
C GLY A 239 -11.59 -2.29 11.98
N ASP A 240 -11.83 -1.36 11.06
CA ASP A 240 -10.81 -0.61 10.36
C ASP A 240 -10.99 0.89 10.60
N MET A 241 -9.89 1.62 10.69
CA MET A 241 -9.88 3.08 10.88
C MET A 241 -8.74 3.72 10.08
N ALA A 242 -8.95 4.95 9.61
CA ALA A 242 -7.90 5.79 9.05
C ALA A 242 -8.11 7.25 9.43
N GLY A 243 -7.00 7.96 9.55
CA GLY A 243 -6.94 9.41 9.61
C GLY A 243 -5.90 9.94 8.65
N LEU A 244 -6.25 10.94 7.85
CA LEU A 244 -5.38 11.53 6.84
C LEU A 244 -5.37 13.06 7.01
N ARG A 245 -4.26 13.69 6.65
CA ARG A 245 -4.10 15.13 6.70
C ARG A 245 -3.32 15.64 5.50
N LEU A 246 -3.91 16.61 4.79
CA LEU A 246 -3.23 17.43 3.79
C LEU A 246 -2.38 18.51 4.47
N ARG A 247 -1.16 18.68 4.00
CA ARG A 247 -0.30 19.82 4.30
C ARG A 247 -0.55 20.88 3.24
N ASP A 248 -0.47 22.13 3.66
CA ASP A 248 -0.64 23.28 2.76
C ASP A 248 -1.87 23.13 1.82
N PRO A 249 -3.10 22.93 2.38
CA PRO A 249 -4.30 22.81 1.59
C PRO A 249 -4.65 24.19 0.96
N LEU A 250 -5.35 24.17 -0.15
CA LEU A 250 -5.97 25.39 -0.68
C LEU A 250 -7.00 25.95 0.31
N PRO A 251 -7.31 27.28 0.29
CA PRO A 251 -8.19 27.89 1.29
C PRO A 251 -9.56 27.26 1.48
N GLU A 252 -10.13 26.68 0.42
CA GLU A 252 -11.44 25.99 0.45
C GLU A 252 -11.35 24.47 0.50
N GLN A 253 -10.14 23.92 0.55
CA GLN A 253 -9.90 22.49 0.54
C GLN A 253 -9.98 21.91 1.95
N GLU A 254 -10.72 20.81 2.11
CA GLU A 254 -10.72 20.03 3.35
C GLU A 254 -9.31 19.48 3.63
N SER A 255 -8.78 19.75 4.82
CA SER A 255 -7.40 19.40 5.20
C SER A 255 -7.27 18.09 5.97
N SER A 256 -8.37 17.50 6.45
CA SER A 256 -8.32 16.29 7.27
C SER A 256 -9.48 15.34 6.98
N PHE A 257 -9.20 14.06 6.84
CA PHE A 257 -10.17 13.03 6.53
C PHE A 257 -10.12 11.90 7.55
N ARG A 258 -11.27 11.30 7.84
CA ARG A 258 -11.37 10.15 8.73
C ARG A 258 -12.30 9.11 8.13
N LEU A 259 -11.80 7.89 8.01
CA LEU A 259 -12.56 6.72 7.59
C LEU A 259 -12.68 5.75 8.76
N ALA A 260 -13.80 5.06 8.86
CA ALA A 260 -14.01 4.00 9.85
C ALA A 260 -15.03 3.00 9.33
N SER A 261 -14.79 1.73 9.55
CA SER A 261 -15.72 0.64 9.18
C SER A 261 -15.64 -0.53 10.15
N ILE A 262 -16.69 -1.34 10.14
CA ILE A 262 -16.74 -2.64 10.79
C ILE A 262 -17.25 -3.66 9.79
N GLY A 263 -17.00 -4.94 10.04
CA GLY A 263 -17.49 -5.96 9.12
C GLY A 263 -17.21 -7.38 9.55
N LEU A 264 -17.60 -8.29 8.67
CA LEU A 264 -17.38 -9.72 8.78
C LEU A 264 -16.69 -10.20 7.51
N GLY A 265 -15.81 -11.16 7.65
CA GLY A 265 -15.13 -11.73 6.50
C GLY A 265 -14.85 -13.22 6.64
N THR A 266 -14.41 -13.81 5.54
CA THR A 266 -13.97 -15.20 5.49
C THR A 266 -12.72 -15.35 4.63
N ARG A 267 -11.83 -16.25 5.04
CA ARG A 267 -10.63 -16.68 4.30
C ARG A 267 -10.67 -18.18 4.14
N LEU A 268 -10.52 -18.61 2.91
CA LEU A 268 -10.48 -20.02 2.53
C LEU A 268 -9.21 -20.28 1.70
N GLN A 269 -8.41 -21.24 2.12
CA GLN A 269 -7.27 -21.75 1.37
C GLN A 269 -7.48 -23.22 1.04
N MET A 270 -7.37 -23.55 -0.24
CA MET A 270 -7.60 -24.90 -0.77
C MET A 270 -6.46 -25.32 -1.70
N PHE A 271 -6.21 -26.63 -1.78
CA PHE A 271 -5.28 -27.25 -2.73
C PHE A 271 -3.86 -26.68 -2.71
N ASP A 272 -3.42 -25.98 -1.66
CA ASP A 272 -2.15 -25.25 -1.51
C ASP A 272 -1.96 -24.08 -2.49
N TRP A 273 -2.70 -24.00 -3.58
CA TRP A 273 -2.56 -22.99 -4.62
C TRP A 273 -3.74 -22.02 -4.76
N LEU A 274 -4.91 -22.31 -4.18
CA LEU A 274 -6.12 -21.47 -4.30
C LEU A 274 -6.45 -20.79 -2.98
N SER A 275 -6.49 -19.46 -3.00
CA SER A 275 -6.91 -18.63 -1.87
C SER A 275 -8.11 -17.78 -2.26
N LEU A 276 -9.13 -17.81 -1.43
CA LEU A 276 -10.37 -17.04 -1.56
C LEU A 276 -10.52 -16.14 -0.33
N HIS A 277 -10.93 -14.92 -0.56
CA HIS A 277 -11.15 -13.94 0.50
C HIS A 277 -12.40 -13.13 0.18
N ALA A 278 -13.28 -12.96 1.17
CA ALA A 278 -14.48 -12.15 1.03
C ALA A 278 -14.75 -11.38 2.33
N ASP A 279 -14.96 -10.06 2.22
CA ASP A 279 -15.27 -9.14 3.31
C ASP A 279 -16.56 -8.41 3.01
N TRP A 280 -17.50 -8.47 3.91
CA TRP A 280 -18.67 -7.61 3.96
C TRP A 280 -18.43 -6.51 4.99
N ALA A 281 -18.27 -5.28 4.50
CA ALA A 281 -17.86 -4.13 5.29
C ALA A 281 -18.92 -3.04 5.30
N TYR A 282 -19.11 -2.44 6.46
CA TYR A 282 -20.10 -1.42 6.74
C TYR A 282 -19.41 -0.11 7.14
N PRO A 283 -19.39 0.92 6.25
CA PRO A 283 -18.80 2.20 6.55
C PRO A 283 -19.59 2.97 7.62
N LEU A 284 -18.85 3.58 8.55
CA LEU A 284 -19.41 4.31 9.69
C LEU A 284 -19.36 5.83 9.50
N LYS A 285 -18.70 6.30 8.44
CA LYS A 285 -18.52 7.72 8.12
C LYS A 285 -18.74 7.96 6.63
N ASP A 286 -19.33 9.12 6.33
CA ASP A 286 -19.40 9.62 4.94
C ASP A 286 -18.01 9.98 4.43
N SER A 287 -17.79 9.80 3.13
CA SER A 287 -16.59 10.19 2.41
C SER A 287 -16.94 10.75 1.03
N ALA A 288 -15.94 10.97 0.15
CA ALA A 288 -16.17 11.57 -1.17
C ALA A 288 -17.13 10.77 -2.05
N ASN A 289 -16.96 9.44 -2.05
CA ASN A 289 -17.68 8.54 -2.96
C ASN A 289 -18.36 7.39 -2.23
N THR A 290 -18.41 7.44 -0.90
CA THR A 290 -18.99 6.38 -0.07
C THR A 290 -19.82 7.01 1.03
N ASP A 291 -21.11 6.72 1.04
CA ASP A 291 -22.03 7.13 2.12
C ASP A 291 -21.89 6.20 3.31
N ARG A 292 -22.03 6.76 4.51
CA ARG A 292 -22.14 5.94 5.72
C ARG A 292 -23.32 4.99 5.61
N HIS A 293 -23.17 3.80 6.17
CA HIS A 293 -24.19 2.76 6.19
C HIS A 293 -24.53 2.14 4.83
N ASP A 294 -23.75 2.44 3.78
CA ASP A 294 -23.84 1.75 2.49
C ASP A 294 -22.80 0.59 2.45
N PRO A 295 -23.22 -0.67 2.72
CA PRO A 295 -22.29 -1.78 2.87
C PRO A 295 -21.68 -2.19 1.53
N ARG A 296 -20.41 -2.58 1.56
CA ARG A 296 -19.66 -3.03 0.39
C ARG A 296 -19.08 -4.41 0.59
N LEU A 297 -19.17 -5.23 -0.45
CA LEU A 297 -18.51 -6.53 -0.52
C LEU A 297 -17.18 -6.38 -1.27
N HIS A 298 -16.10 -6.77 -0.61
CA HIS A 298 -14.79 -6.96 -1.23
C HIS A 298 -14.53 -8.46 -1.36
N PHE A 299 -14.04 -8.88 -2.50
CA PHE A 299 -13.63 -10.28 -2.67
C PHE A 299 -12.36 -10.37 -3.50
N SER A 300 -11.57 -11.38 -3.25
CA SER A 300 -10.40 -11.72 -4.07
C SER A 300 -10.26 -13.22 -4.21
N VAL A 301 -9.78 -13.62 -5.38
CA VAL A 301 -9.42 -15.00 -5.72
C VAL A 301 -7.98 -14.97 -6.20
N ARG A 302 -7.13 -15.78 -5.60
CA ARG A 302 -5.72 -15.92 -6.01
C ARG A 302 -5.41 -17.38 -6.27
N ALA A 303 -4.86 -17.65 -7.45
CA ALA A 303 -4.28 -18.94 -7.81
C ALA A 303 -2.76 -18.77 -7.98
N SER A 304 -1.97 -19.65 -7.36
CA SER A 304 -0.50 -19.62 -7.41
C SER A 304 0.00 -21.00 -7.82
N PHE A 305 0.64 -21.09 -8.99
CA PHE A 305 1.15 -22.33 -9.58
C PHE A 305 2.67 -22.36 -9.55
#